data_fbf043e73dcdba7f23018b7e7908f926
#
_entry.id   fbf043e73dcdba7f23018b7e7908f926
#
_cell.length_a   1.000
_cell.length_b   1.000
_cell.length_c   1.000
_cell.angle_alpha   90.00
_cell.angle_beta   90.00
_cell.angle_gamma   90.00
#
_symmetry.space_group_name_H-M   'P 1'
#
loop_
_entity.id
_entity.type
_entity.pdbx_description
1 polymer ?
#
loop_
_entity_poly.entity_id
_entity_poly.type
_entity_poly.pdbx_seq_one_letter_code
_entity_poly.pdbx_strand_id
1 'polypeptide(L)'
;MSETSEDLLRNVAKSLTNERFKLILFPTEQCNFRCLYCYENYQLPKMSNKIVESIKLFLDKRIPTLKLFELEWFGGEPLLEKRIVIEISKHAKLLCEKYNVVFHSIMTTNGYLLDIETFKELNSIGIKSYQITFDGDRENHNQFRLLANSKIGSFDKIWDNMLEIKNHCELDCVITIRCHLTSVNKASVQSLLKRIQDTFSKDNRFFIHLKEISALGGQDDDKIQHISREMKQIVVEELKNEYKELSFVDIGKDYVCYAAKPNCFLIRANGTIGKCTVALDSEINNVGRLLQDGTIEMDKEKYLSWFQGFDNLDKEILDCPYYALKRKGKF
;
A
#
# COMPACT_ATOMS: atom_id res chain seq x y z
N MET A 1 6.16 1.08 34.04
CA MET A 1 6.32 0.19 32.89
C MET A 1 4.93 -0.22 32.50
N SER A 2 4.40 0.24 31.35
CA SER A 2 3.10 -0.22 30.83
C SER A 2 3.22 -1.70 30.50
N GLU A 3 2.27 -2.52 30.96
CA GLU A 3 2.19 -3.92 30.56
C GLU A 3 2.14 -3.99 29.02
N THR A 4 3.11 -4.71 28.47
CA THR A 4 3.15 -4.96 27.03
C THR A 4 1.98 -5.88 26.70
N SER A 5 1.10 -5.46 25.76
CA SER A 5 -0.08 -6.25 25.43
C SER A 5 0.31 -7.60 24.80
N GLU A 6 -0.46 -8.66 25.08
CA GLU A 6 -0.26 -9.97 24.45
C GLU A 6 -0.36 -9.88 22.90
N ASP A 7 -1.19 -8.97 22.41
CA ASP A 7 -1.35 -8.75 20.96
C ASP A 7 -0.10 -8.14 20.34
N LEU A 8 0.58 -7.21 21.01
CA LEU A 8 1.86 -6.67 20.56
C LEU A 8 2.91 -7.79 20.50
N LEU A 9 3.04 -8.59 21.54
CA LEU A 9 3.98 -9.72 21.56
C LEU A 9 3.71 -10.72 20.43
N ARG A 10 2.44 -11.05 20.20
CA ARG A 10 2.03 -11.92 19.11
C ARG A 10 2.36 -11.31 17.72
N ASN A 11 2.13 -10.02 17.53
CA ASN A 11 2.44 -9.32 16.29
C ASN A 11 3.96 -9.20 16.05
N VAL A 12 4.73 -8.98 17.10
CA VAL A 12 6.20 -9.00 17.07
C VAL A 12 6.71 -10.39 16.70
N ALA A 13 6.24 -11.45 17.37
CA ALA A 13 6.63 -12.82 17.03
C ALA A 13 6.33 -13.19 15.58
N LYS A 14 5.13 -12.83 15.08
CA LYS A 14 4.75 -13.01 13.67
C LYS A 14 5.63 -12.22 12.71
N SER A 15 6.19 -11.09 13.15
CA SER A 15 7.05 -10.22 12.33
C SER A 15 8.47 -10.75 12.18
N LEU A 16 8.94 -11.55 13.14
CA LEU A 16 10.31 -12.06 13.18
C LEU A 16 10.49 -13.45 12.52
N THR A 17 9.39 -14.11 12.14
CA THR A 17 9.49 -15.44 11.51
C THR A 17 10.08 -15.39 10.09
N ASN A 18 10.95 -16.35 9.76
CA ASN A 18 11.49 -16.51 8.41
C ASN A 18 10.55 -17.22 7.43
N GLU A 19 9.44 -17.79 7.92
CA GLU A 19 8.46 -18.52 7.12
C GLU A 19 7.47 -17.61 6.39
N ARG A 20 7.52 -16.30 6.66
CA ARG A 20 6.70 -15.27 6.02
C ARG A 20 7.60 -14.26 5.33
N PHE A 21 7.21 -13.88 4.12
CA PHE A 21 7.94 -12.86 3.38
C PHE A 21 6.96 -11.94 2.65
N LYS A 22 7.16 -10.63 2.79
CA LYS A 22 6.42 -9.60 2.05
C LYS A 22 7.35 -8.90 1.08
N LEU A 23 6.96 -8.86 -0.18
CA LEU A 23 7.64 -8.13 -1.23
C LEU A 23 6.73 -7.05 -1.79
N ILE A 24 7.17 -5.79 -1.70
CA ILE A 24 6.51 -4.65 -2.31
C ILE A 24 7.26 -4.31 -3.58
N LEU A 25 6.57 -4.24 -4.71
CA LEU A 25 7.18 -3.96 -6.01
C LEU A 25 6.63 -2.66 -6.62
N PHE A 26 7.54 -1.82 -7.06
CA PHE A 26 7.24 -0.65 -7.87
C PHE A 26 7.59 -0.95 -9.33
N PRO A 27 6.65 -1.40 -10.16
CA PRO A 27 6.93 -1.68 -11.57
C PRO A 27 7.31 -0.41 -12.33
N THR A 28 6.85 0.74 -11.82
CA THR A 28 7.20 2.09 -12.23
C THR A 28 6.93 3.07 -11.09
N GLU A 29 7.62 4.21 -11.10
CA GLU A 29 7.28 5.37 -10.25
C GLU A 29 6.53 6.44 -11.04
N GLN A 30 6.25 6.20 -12.33
CA GLN A 30 5.39 7.07 -13.12
C GLN A 30 3.91 6.87 -12.73
N CYS A 31 3.13 7.95 -12.82
CA CYS A 31 1.70 7.92 -12.54
C CYS A 31 0.95 8.73 -13.59
N ASN A 32 -0.24 8.27 -13.96
CA ASN A 32 -1.19 9.02 -14.79
C ASN A 32 -1.93 10.11 -14.01
N PHE A 33 -1.69 10.22 -12.68
CA PHE A 33 -2.23 11.28 -11.83
C PHE A 33 -1.14 12.23 -11.34
N ARG A 34 -1.57 13.44 -10.88
CA ARG A 34 -0.79 14.44 -10.14
C ARG A 34 -1.61 14.89 -8.95
N CYS A 35 -1.71 13.98 -7.95
CA CYS A 35 -2.46 14.27 -6.72
C CYS A 35 -1.72 15.33 -5.91
N LEU A 36 -2.45 16.30 -5.34
CA LEU A 36 -1.85 17.43 -4.61
C LEU A 36 -1.01 17.00 -3.40
N TYR A 37 -1.35 15.88 -2.76
CA TYR A 37 -0.64 15.34 -1.59
C TYR A 37 0.39 14.25 -1.95
N CYS A 38 0.70 14.05 -3.24
CA CYS A 38 1.60 12.98 -3.64
C CYS A 38 3.03 13.31 -3.24
N TYR A 39 3.65 12.39 -2.50
CA TYR A 39 5.04 12.50 -2.06
C TYR A 39 6.03 11.88 -3.07
N GLU A 40 5.54 11.22 -4.10
CA GLU A 40 6.37 10.64 -5.15
C GLU A 40 6.81 11.72 -6.15
N ASN A 41 8.07 11.64 -6.57
CA ASN A 41 8.68 12.60 -7.50
C ASN A 41 8.72 12.11 -8.95
N TYR A 42 8.18 10.91 -9.23
CA TYR A 42 8.05 10.31 -10.55
C TYR A 42 9.38 10.14 -11.31
N GLN A 43 10.51 9.96 -10.61
CA GLN A 43 11.83 9.96 -11.22
C GLN A 43 12.13 8.67 -11.99
N LEU A 44 11.78 7.53 -11.44
CA LEU A 44 12.12 6.25 -12.03
C LEU A 44 11.08 5.82 -13.07
N PRO A 45 11.54 5.47 -14.30
CA PRO A 45 10.67 4.89 -15.32
C PRO A 45 10.28 3.45 -14.94
N LYS A 46 9.75 2.70 -15.91
CA LYS A 46 9.41 1.29 -15.71
C LYS A 46 10.63 0.42 -15.42
N MET A 47 10.42 -0.67 -14.72
CA MET A 47 11.42 -1.73 -14.55
C MET A 47 11.92 -2.23 -15.90
N SER A 48 13.23 -2.41 -16.01
CA SER A 48 13.81 -3.08 -17.18
C SER A 48 13.56 -4.60 -17.14
N ASN A 49 13.58 -5.26 -18.30
CA ASN A 49 13.46 -6.73 -18.37
C ASN A 49 14.53 -7.43 -17.51
N LYS A 50 15.74 -6.85 -17.40
CA LYS A 50 16.80 -7.39 -16.54
C LYS A 50 16.38 -7.43 -15.07
N ILE A 51 15.72 -6.37 -14.57
CA ILE A 51 15.24 -6.33 -13.18
C ILE A 51 14.08 -7.30 -13.01
N VAL A 52 13.15 -7.40 -13.95
CA VAL A 52 12.05 -8.37 -13.93
C VAL A 52 12.59 -9.80 -13.80
N GLU A 53 13.57 -10.18 -14.63
CA GLU A 53 14.23 -11.49 -14.55
C GLU A 53 14.97 -11.71 -13.22
N SER A 54 15.67 -10.68 -12.72
CA SER A 54 16.33 -10.75 -11.40
C SER A 54 15.33 -10.97 -10.27
N ILE A 55 14.15 -10.35 -10.33
CA ILE A 55 13.07 -10.58 -9.35
C ILE A 55 12.56 -12.02 -9.43
N LYS A 56 12.36 -12.57 -10.63
CA LYS A 56 11.93 -13.96 -10.82
C LYS A 56 12.96 -14.93 -10.23
N LEU A 57 14.25 -14.72 -10.50
CA LEU A 57 15.33 -15.53 -9.91
C LEU A 57 15.41 -15.40 -8.39
N PHE A 58 15.14 -14.22 -7.83
CA PHE A 58 15.04 -14.03 -6.40
C PHE A 58 13.87 -14.84 -5.81
N LEU A 59 12.68 -14.80 -6.46
CA LEU A 59 11.50 -15.56 -6.03
C LEU A 59 11.74 -17.07 -6.11
N ASP A 60 12.43 -17.57 -7.15
CA ASP A 60 12.82 -18.98 -7.29
C ASP A 60 13.63 -19.48 -6.09
N LYS A 61 14.51 -18.63 -5.55
CA LYS A 61 15.32 -18.96 -4.37
C LYS A 61 14.57 -18.81 -3.06
N ARG A 62 13.67 -17.83 -2.97
CA ARG A 62 13.06 -17.44 -1.68
C ARG A 62 11.76 -18.18 -1.38
N ILE A 63 10.86 -18.34 -2.35
CA ILE A 63 9.52 -18.92 -2.13
C ILE A 63 9.58 -20.35 -1.58
N PRO A 64 10.49 -21.26 -2.03
CA PRO A 64 10.54 -22.63 -1.53
C PRO A 64 10.75 -22.77 -0.01
N THR A 65 11.20 -21.71 0.66
CA THR A 65 11.49 -21.72 2.11
C THR A 65 10.37 -21.10 2.95
N LEU A 66 9.25 -20.72 2.32
CA LEU A 66 8.17 -19.98 2.97
C LEU A 66 6.97 -20.86 3.26
N LYS A 67 6.13 -20.40 4.21
CA LYS A 67 4.73 -20.85 4.39
C LYS A 67 3.74 -19.81 3.86
N LEU A 68 4.13 -18.53 3.86
CA LEU A 68 3.31 -17.43 3.36
C LEU A 68 4.17 -16.45 2.56
N PHE A 69 3.73 -16.13 1.35
CA PHE A 69 4.28 -15.07 0.52
C PHE A 69 3.22 -14.01 0.24
N GLU A 70 3.57 -12.75 0.56
CA GLU A 70 2.74 -11.59 0.27
C GLU A 70 3.42 -10.75 -0.83
N LEU A 71 2.74 -10.54 -1.95
CA LEU A 71 3.18 -9.67 -3.04
C LEU A 71 2.31 -8.43 -3.10
N GLU A 72 2.90 -7.26 -2.87
CA GLU A 72 2.18 -5.99 -2.95
C GLU A 72 2.67 -5.16 -4.14
N TRP A 73 1.74 -4.75 -4.98
CA TRP A 73 1.96 -3.84 -6.08
C TRP A 73 1.70 -2.40 -5.65
N PHE A 74 2.69 -1.55 -5.83
CA PHE A 74 2.68 -0.15 -5.41
C PHE A 74 3.48 0.71 -6.41
N GLY A 75 3.84 1.95 -6.05
CA GLY A 75 4.57 2.92 -6.87
C GLY A 75 3.67 4.05 -7.30
N GLY A 76 3.97 4.73 -8.39
CA GLY A 76 3.12 5.77 -8.92
C GLY A 76 1.73 5.22 -9.29
N GLU A 77 1.65 4.52 -10.43
CA GLU A 77 0.47 3.69 -10.78
C GLU A 77 0.96 2.37 -11.39
N PRO A 78 0.80 1.25 -10.68
CA PRO A 78 1.31 -0.04 -11.14
C PRO A 78 0.66 -0.52 -12.46
N LEU A 79 -0.57 -0.13 -12.76
CA LEU A 79 -1.26 -0.54 -13.98
C LEU A 79 -0.76 0.16 -15.24
N LEU A 80 0.08 1.18 -15.16
CA LEU A 80 0.83 1.69 -16.32
C LEU A 80 1.78 0.62 -16.88
N GLU A 81 2.25 -0.28 -16.02
CA GLU A 81 3.11 -1.40 -16.40
C GLU A 81 2.43 -2.76 -16.14
N LYS A 82 1.16 -2.87 -16.51
CA LYS A 82 0.33 -4.06 -16.32
C LYS A 82 1.03 -5.35 -16.76
N ARG A 83 1.83 -5.32 -17.84
CA ARG A 83 2.56 -6.50 -18.33
C ARG A 83 3.56 -7.03 -17.30
N ILE A 84 4.31 -6.15 -16.65
CA ILE A 84 5.27 -6.51 -15.59
C ILE A 84 4.53 -7.10 -14.39
N VAL A 85 3.41 -6.46 -14.00
CA VAL A 85 2.54 -6.95 -12.92
C VAL A 85 2.08 -8.38 -13.21
N ILE A 86 1.56 -8.63 -14.41
CA ILE A 86 1.07 -9.96 -14.82
C ILE A 86 2.20 -10.98 -14.83
N GLU A 87 3.33 -10.65 -15.43
CA GLU A 87 4.47 -11.57 -15.59
C GLU A 87 5.00 -12.05 -14.24
N ILE A 88 5.30 -11.12 -13.32
CA ILE A 88 5.85 -11.48 -12.01
C ILE A 88 4.79 -12.18 -11.14
N SER A 89 3.52 -11.73 -11.19
CA SER A 89 2.45 -12.36 -10.39
C SER A 89 2.18 -13.79 -10.84
N LYS A 90 2.15 -14.07 -12.15
CA LYS A 90 2.02 -15.44 -12.67
C LYS A 90 3.17 -16.33 -12.20
N HIS A 91 4.40 -15.84 -12.29
CA HIS A 91 5.57 -16.57 -11.83
C HIS A 91 5.51 -16.88 -10.32
N ALA A 92 5.19 -15.87 -9.50
CA ALA A 92 5.04 -16.02 -8.06
C ALA A 92 3.94 -17.03 -7.68
N LYS A 93 2.77 -16.94 -8.33
CA LYS A 93 1.65 -17.86 -8.12
C LYS A 93 2.03 -19.31 -8.42
N LEU A 94 2.65 -19.55 -9.57
CA LEU A 94 3.10 -20.89 -9.96
C LEU A 94 4.12 -21.48 -8.98
N LEU A 95 5.05 -20.67 -8.47
CA LEU A 95 5.99 -21.12 -7.44
C LEU A 95 5.29 -21.45 -6.13
N CYS A 96 4.36 -20.58 -5.69
CA CYS A 96 3.61 -20.84 -4.46
C CYS A 96 2.77 -22.11 -4.55
N GLU A 97 2.12 -22.36 -5.68
CA GLU A 97 1.40 -23.61 -5.94
C GLU A 97 2.34 -24.82 -5.91
N LYS A 98 3.49 -24.73 -6.58
CA LYS A 98 4.50 -25.79 -6.65
C LYS A 98 5.04 -26.20 -5.27
N TYR A 99 5.27 -25.22 -4.39
CA TYR A 99 5.89 -25.45 -3.07
C TYR A 99 4.89 -25.41 -1.91
N ASN A 100 3.59 -25.39 -2.20
CA ASN A 100 2.50 -25.37 -1.20
C ASN A 100 2.64 -24.18 -0.23
N VAL A 101 2.94 -23.01 -0.77
CA VAL A 101 3.05 -21.74 -0.04
C VAL A 101 1.75 -20.95 -0.21
N VAL A 102 1.21 -20.42 0.88
CA VAL A 102 0.04 -19.52 0.82
C VAL A 102 0.44 -18.23 0.08
N PHE A 103 -0.30 -17.89 -0.97
CA PHE A 103 -0.05 -16.70 -1.77
C PHE A 103 -1.11 -15.64 -1.53
N HIS A 104 -0.69 -14.46 -1.07
CA HIS A 104 -1.54 -13.28 -0.99
C HIS A 104 -0.97 -12.18 -1.90
N SER A 105 -1.79 -11.61 -2.76
CA SER A 105 -1.36 -10.47 -3.56
C SER A 105 -2.32 -9.30 -3.43
N ILE A 106 -1.72 -8.11 -3.26
CA ILE A 106 -2.40 -6.84 -2.97
C ILE A 106 -1.96 -5.83 -4.01
N MET A 107 -2.86 -4.97 -4.45
CA MET A 107 -2.53 -3.84 -5.33
C MET A 107 -3.08 -2.53 -4.74
N THR A 108 -2.20 -1.55 -4.55
CA THR A 108 -2.59 -0.16 -4.34
C THR A 108 -2.59 0.53 -5.71
N THR A 109 -3.74 1.00 -6.14
CA THR A 109 -3.94 1.64 -7.45
C THR A 109 -4.87 2.84 -7.32
N ASN A 110 -4.73 3.81 -8.22
CA ASN A 110 -5.70 4.89 -8.33
C ASN A 110 -7.06 4.44 -8.90
N GLY A 111 -7.16 3.22 -9.42
CA GLY A 111 -8.39 2.61 -9.92
C GLY A 111 -8.83 3.05 -11.31
N TYR A 112 -8.17 4.03 -11.93
CA TYR A 112 -8.57 4.59 -13.21
C TYR A 112 -8.41 3.61 -14.38
N LEU A 113 -7.34 2.82 -14.36
CA LEU A 113 -7.02 1.79 -15.36
C LEU A 113 -7.57 0.40 -14.99
N LEU A 114 -8.28 0.28 -13.87
CA LEU A 114 -8.80 -0.99 -13.36
C LEU A 114 -10.22 -1.24 -13.92
N ASP A 115 -10.34 -1.34 -15.25
CA ASP A 115 -11.57 -1.79 -15.88
C ASP A 115 -11.84 -3.28 -15.59
N ILE A 116 -13.04 -3.76 -15.87
CA ILE A 116 -13.47 -5.10 -15.51
C ILE A 116 -12.62 -6.20 -16.16
N GLU A 117 -12.17 -5.99 -17.40
CA GLU A 117 -11.32 -6.96 -18.10
C GLU A 117 -9.93 -7.05 -17.45
N THR A 118 -9.34 -5.90 -17.12
CA THR A 118 -8.10 -5.83 -16.35
C THR A 118 -8.27 -6.47 -14.98
N PHE A 119 -9.37 -6.17 -14.28
CA PHE A 119 -9.66 -6.74 -12.96
C PHE A 119 -9.77 -8.27 -13.02
N LYS A 120 -10.53 -8.84 -13.96
CA LYS A 120 -10.67 -10.28 -14.16
C LYS A 120 -9.32 -10.95 -14.45
N GLU A 121 -8.50 -10.35 -15.31
CA GLU A 121 -7.16 -10.85 -15.61
C GLU A 121 -6.29 -10.90 -14.36
N LEU A 122 -6.24 -9.82 -13.59
CA LEU A 122 -5.47 -9.73 -12.35
C LEU A 122 -5.97 -10.69 -11.26
N ASN A 123 -7.30 -10.81 -11.11
CA ASN A 123 -7.91 -11.73 -10.16
C ASN A 123 -7.55 -13.20 -10.49
N SER A 124 -7.55 -13.57 -11.77
CA SER A 124 -7.21 -14.92 -12.22
C SER A 124 -5.79 -15.36 -11.87
N ILE A 125 -4.87 -14.41 -11.77
CA ILE A 125 -3.46 -14.63 -11.41
C ILE A 125 -3.18 -14.43 -9.90
N GLY A 126 -4.22 -14.27 -9.10
CA GLY A 126 -4.13 -14.25 -7.63
C GLY A 126 -4.03 -12.86 -7.00
N ILE A 127 -4.14 -11.76 -7.75
CA ILE A 127 -4.27 -10.42 -7.18
C ILE A 127 -5.73 -10.24 -6.77
N LYS A 128 -6.01 -10.45 -5.48
CA LYS A 128 -7.37 -10.49 -4.96
C LYS A 128 -7.70 -9.35 -4.00
N SER A 129 -6.72 -8.59 -3.56
CA SER A 129 -6.92 -7.46 -2.65
C SER A 129 -6.51 -6.17 -3.34
N TYR A 130 -7.38 -5.16 -3.27
CA TYR A 130 -7.15 -3.87 -3.90
C TYR A 130 -7.37 -2.74 -2.90
N GLN A 131 -6.51 -1.74 -2.92
CA GLN A 131 -6.73 -0.47 -2.24
C GLN A 131 -6.92 0.61 -3.28
N ILE A 132 -8.10 1.24 -3.29
CA ILE A 132 -8.48 2.31 -4.23
C ILE A 132 -8.83 3.55 -3.42
N THR A 133 -8.31 4.72 -3.82
CA THR A 133 -8.46 5.95 -3.04
C THR A 133 -9.52 6.87 -3.62
N PHE A 134 -10.38 7.37 -2.71
CA PHE A 134 -11.29 8.49 -2.95
C PHE A 134 -11.06 9.60 -1.92
N ASP A 135 -11.10 10.86 -2.35
CA ASP A 135 -10.82 12.03 -1.51
C ASP A 135 -12.10 12.86 -1.27
N GLY A 136 -13.16 12.19 -0.80
CA GLY A 136 -14.47 12.78 -0.60
C GLY A 136 -15.39 12.61 -1.82
N ASP A 137 -16.40 13.51 -1.95
CA ASP A 137 -17.31 13.54 -3.09
C ASP A 137 -16.61 13.87 -4.41
N ARG A 138 -17.38 13.90 -5.51
CA ARG A 138 -16.86 14.15 -6.86
C ARG A 138 -16.05 15.44 -6.96
N GLU A 139 -16.54 16.51 -6.35
CA GLU A 139 -15.90 17.83 -6.47
C GLU A 139 -14.56 17.85 -5.75
N ASN A 140 -14.54 17.44 -4.49
CA ASN A 140 -13.32 17.39 -3.70
C ASN A 140 -12.30 16.41 -4.28
N HIS A 141 -12.74 15.20 -4.66
CA HIS A 141 -11.87 14.22 -5.30
C HIS A 141 -11.20 14.77 -6.56
N ASN A 142 -11.98 15.40 -7.45
CA ASN A 142 -11.47 15.93 -8.72
C ASN A 142 -10.55 17.15 -8.55
N GLN A 143 -10.58 17.83 -7.39
CA GLN A 143 -9.62 18.88 -7.05
C GLN A 143 -8.28 18.31 -6.57
N PHE A 144 -8.33 17.21 -5.80
CA PHE A 144 -7.12 16.61 -5.21
C PHE A 144 -6.43 15.61 -6.13
N ARG A 145 -7.19 14.86 -6.95
CA ARG A 145 -6.69 13.74 -7.77
C ARG A 145 -6.80 14.05 -9.26
N LEU A 146 -5.91 14.94 -9.68
CA LEU A 146 -5.86 15.39 -11.06
C LEU A 146 -5.19 14.35 -11.96
N LEU A 147 -5.76 14.14 -13.15
CA LEU A 147 -5.06 13.45 -14.23
C LEU A 147 -3.87 14.28 -14.71
N ALA A 148 -2.74 13.62 -14.95
CA ALA A 148 -1.57 14.26 -15.51
C ALA A 148 -1.92 14.89 -16.87
N ASN A 149 -1.55 16.15 -17.05
CA ASN A 149 -1.77 16.90 -18.30
C ASN A 149 -3.24 17.04 -18.74
N SER A 150 -4.21 16.93 -17.82
CA SER A 150 -5.62 17.05 -18.12
C SER A 150 -6.37 17.78 -17.00
N LYS A 151 -7.48 18.43 -17.36
CA LYS A 151 -8.46 18.99 -16.41
C LYS A 151 -9.67 18.06 -16.21
N ILE A 152 -9.65 16.87 -16.81
CA ILE A 152 -10.74 15.89 -16.70
C ILE A 152 -10.69 15.27 -15.31
N GLY A 153 -11.84 15.24 -14.63
CA GLY A 153 -11.96 14.57 -13.31
C GLY A 153 -11.84 13.06 -13.44
N SER A 154 -11.37 12.43 -12.38
CA SER A 154 -11.15 10.98 -12.33
C SER A 154 -12.22 10.21 -11.58
N PHE A 155 -13.03 10.90 -10.76
CA PHE A 155 -14.01 10.28 -9.87
C PHE A 155 -14.96 9.31 -10.59
N ASP A 156 -15.59 9.76 -11.66
CA ASP A 156 -16.62 8.97 -12.34
C ASP A 156 -16.05 7.70 -12.94
N LYS A 157 -14.92 7.80 -13.64
CA LYS A 157 -14.27 6.61 -14.22
C LYS A 157 -13.89 5.57 -13.16
N ILE A 158 -13.36 6.00 -12.02
CA ILE A 158 -13.02 5.10 -10.92
C ILE A 158 -14.29 4.49 -10.31
N TRP A 159 -15.33 5.31 -10.12
CA TRP A 159 -16.61 4.86 -9.58
C TRP A 159 -17.28 3.82 -10.48
N ASP A 160 -17.31 4.07 -11.81
CA ASP A 160 -17.87 3.16 -12.79
C ASP A 160 -17.10 1.83 -12.81
N ASN A 161 -15.76 1.85 -12.75
CA ASN A 161 -14.96 0.63 -12.63
C ASN A 161 -15.34 -0.17 -11.36
N MET A 162 -15.58 0.50 -10.23
CA MET A 162 -16.01 -0.18 -9.00
C MET A 162 -17.43 -0.75 -9.10
N LEU A 163 -18.34 -0.07 -9.80
CA LEU A 163 -19.68 -0.59 -10.07
C LEU A 163 -19.64 -1.86 -10.91
N GLU A 164 -18.79 -1.87 -11.95
CA GLU A 164 -18.58 -3.06 -12.78
C GLU A 164 -18.02 -4.23 -11.95
N ILE A 165 -17.04 -3.98 -11.07
CA ILE A 165 -16.51 -5.02 -10.16
C ILE A 165 -17.60 -5.54 -9.23
N LYS A 166 -18.44 -4.65 -8.68
CA LYS A 166 -19.58 -5.05 -7.83
C LYS A 166 -20.54 -5.97 -8.57
N ASN A 167 -20.85 -5.67 -9.85
CA ASN A 167 -21.79 -6.44 -10.67
C ASN A 167 -21.30 -7.88 -10.95
N HIS A 168 -20.00 -8.15 -10.77
CA HIS A 168 -19.39 -9.47 -10.89
C HIS A 168 -19.19 -10.11 -9.50
N CYS A 169 -20.30 -10.49 -8.86
CA CYS A 169 -20.30 -11.04 -7.50
C CYS A 169 -19.64 -12.43 -7.38
N GLU A 170 -19.42 -13.13 -8.50
CA GLU A 170 -18.70 -14.41 -8.57
C GLU A 170 -17.19 -14.27 -8.31
N LEU A 171 -16.63 -13.06 -8.39
CA LEU A 171 -15.21 -12.82 -8.20
C LEU A 171 -14.87 -12.72 -6.70
N ASP A 172 -14.02 -13.63 -6.25
CA ASP A 172 -13.44 -13.59 -4.90
C ASP A 172 -12.38 -12.48 -4.82
N CYS A 173 -12.69 -11.41 -4.09
CA CYS A 173 -11.80 -10.27 -3.93
C CYS A 173 -12.12 -9.46 -2.67
N VAL A 174 -11.18 -8.59 -2.28
CA VAL A 174 -11.34 -7.59 -1.22
C VAL A 174 -11.01 -6.21 -1.81
N ILE A 175 -11.94 -5.28 -1.73
CA ILE A 175 -11.77 -3.91 -2.17
C ILE A 175 -11.77 -2.99 -0.95
N THR A 176 -10.63 -2.39 -0.65
CA THR A 176 -10.52 -1.37 0.38
C THR A 176 -10.63 0.01 -0.26
N ILE A 177 -11.73 0.70 0.02
CA ILE A 177 -11.91 2.10 -0.37
C ILE A 177 -11.21 2.96 0.67
N ARG A 178 -10.09 3.55 0.29
CA ARG A 178 -9.35 4.47 1.14
C ARG A 178 -9.93 5.87 1.00
N CYS A 179 -10.51 6.39 2.07
CA CYS A 179 -11.06 7.75 2.13
C CYS A 179 -10.09 8.64 2.89
N HIS A 180 -9.58 9.67 2.23
CA HIS A 180 -8.65 10.60 2.87
C HIS A 180 -9.38 11.72 3.62
N LEU A 181 -8.86 12.02 4.81
CA LEU A 181 -9.34 13.08 5.70
C LEU A 181 -8.33 14.24 5.77
N THR A 182 -8.88 15.45 5.68
CA THR A 182 -8.20 16.71 5.99
C THR A 182 -9.00 17.42 7.10
N SER A 183 -8.50 18.56 7.59
CA SER A 183 -9.24 19.34 8.61
C SER A 183 -10.53 19.99 8.09
N VAL A 184 -10.72 20.04 6.76
CA VAL A 184 -11.82 20.81 6.12
C VAL A 184 -12.75 19.96 5.26
N ASN A 185 -12.46 18.68 4.98
CA ASN A 185 -13.24 17.90 4.01
C ASN A 185 -14.25 16.92 4.64
N LYS A 186 -14.54 17.02 5.95
CA LYS A 186 -15.45 16.08 6.64
C LYS A 186 -16.81 15.94 5.93
N ALA A 187 -17.45 17.05 5.56
CA ALA A 187 -18.75 17.02 4.89
C ALA A 187 -18.71 16.31 3.53
N SER A 188 -17.62 16.52 2.76
CA SER A 188 -17.39 15.84 1.49
C SER A 188 -17.17 14.33 1.68
N VAL A 189 -16.45 13.93 2.74
CA VAL A 189 -16.28 12.51 3.09
C VAL A 189 -17.60 11.90 3.55
N GLN A 190 -18.45 12.61 4.29
CA GLN A 190 -19.81 12.14 4.65
C GLN A 190 -20.65 11.89 3.39
N SER A 191 -20.64 12.80 2.42
CA SER A 191 -21.33 12.62 1.14
C SER A 191 -20.83 11.36 0.39
N LEU A 192 -19.53 11.14 0.39
CA LEU A 192 -18.93 9.92 -0.19
C LEU A 192 -19.37 8.67 0.58
N LEU A 193 -19.29 8.65 1.91
CA LEU A 193 -19.67 7.50 2.73
C LEU A 193 -21.15 7.14 2.56
N LYS A 194 -22.03 8.15 2.46
CA LYS A 194 -23.44 7.93 2.15
C LYS A 194 -23.60 7.23 0.80
N ARG A 195 -22.93 7.71 -0.22
CA ARG A 195 -22.95 7.10 -1.56
C ARG A 195 -22.41 5.67 -1.55
N ILE A 196 -21.32 5.41 -0.80
CA ILE A 196 -20.75 4.06 -0.63
C ILE A 196 -21.76 3.16 0.10
N GLN A 197 -22.41 3.64 1.17
CA GLN A 197 -23.42 2.89 1.91
C GLN A 197 -24.59 2.49 1.03
N ASP A 198 -25.14 3.42 0.27
CA ASP A 198 -26.26 3.16 -0.63
C ASP A 198 -25.88 2.19 -1.76
N THR A 199 -24.59 2.11 -2.11
CA THR A 199 -24.13 1.31 -3.24
C THR A 199 -23.53 -0.04 -2.82
N PHE A 200 -22.69 -0.09 -1.79
CA PHE A 200 -21.83 -1.24 -1.49
C PHE A 200 -22.08 -1.90 -0.12
N SER A 201 -22.93 -1.34 0.78
CA SER A 201 -23.08 -1.86 2.15
C SER A 201 -23.51 -3.33 2.23
N LYS A 202 -24.19 -3.83 1.20
CA LYS A 202 -24.65 -5.24 1.12
C LYS A 202 -23.63 -6.18 0.48
N ASP A 203 -22.48 -5.68 0.05
CA ASP A 203 -21.42 -6.46 -0.58
C ASP A 203 -20.23 -6.58 0.40
N ASN A 204 -20.03 -7.75 0.96
CA ASN A 204 -19.01 -8.03 1.97
C ASN A 204 -17.56 -7.98 1.44
N ARG A 205 -17.36 -7.73 0.15
CA ARG A 205 -16.04 -7.55 -0.45
C ARG A 205 -15.51 -6.13 -0.26
N PHE A 206 -16.36 -5.15 0.08
CA PHE A 206 -16.00 -3.74 0.18
C PHE A 206 -15.79 -3.30 1.64
N PHE A 207 -14.63 -2.69 1.89
CA PHE A 207 -14.20 -2.18 3.19
C PHE A 207 -13.79 -0.72 3.08
N ILE A 208 -13.95 0.04 4.15
CA ILE A 208 -13.61 1.46 4.22
C ILE A 208 -12.40 1.66 5.10
N HIS A 209 -11.41 2.38 4.60
CA HIS A 209 -10.24 2.80 5.36
C HIS A 209 -10.18 4.33 5.43
N LEU A 210 -10.60 4.89 6.56
CA LEU A 210 -10.47 6.33 6.83
C LEU A 210 -9.01 6.64 7.21
N LYS A 211 -8.34 7.47 6.42
CA LYS A 211 -6.92 7.79 6.60
C LYS A 211 -6.68 9.28 6.44
N GLU A 212 -5.96 9.90 7.38
CA GLU A 212 -5.50 11.27 7.20
C GLU A 212 -4.51 11.43 6.05
N ILE A 213 -4.56 12.57 5.37
CA ILE A 213 -3.46 13.04 4.54
C ILE A 213 -2.40 13.60 5.49
N SER A 214 -1.23 12.99 5.51
CA SER A 214 -0.07 13.44 6.31
C SER A 214 0.91 14.21 5.44
N ALA A 215 1.62 15.17 6.01
CA ALA A 215 2.73 15.86 5.35
C ALA A 215 3.91 14.88 5.18
N LEU A 216 4.02 14.30 4.00
CA LEU A 216 5.03 13.28 3.68
C LEU A 216 6.18 13.82 2.82
N GLY A 217 6.24 15.13 2.58
CA GLY A 217 7.26 15.81 1.79
C GLY A 217 6.90 15.97 0.31
N GLY A 218 5.61 15.91 -0.02
CA GLY A 218 5.12 16.21 -1.37
C GLY A 218 5.33 17.67 -1.76
N GLN A 219 5.43 17.93 -3.05
CA GLN A 219 5.70 19.27 -3.60
C GLN A 219 4.63 20.30 -3.19
N ASP A 220 3.40 19.87 -2.99
CA ASP A 220 2.24 20.71 -2.66
C ASP A 220 1.69 20.46 -1.25
N ASP A 221 2.50 19.87 -0.34
CA ASP A 221 2.08 19.57 1.04
C ASP A 221 1.62 20.82 1.81
N ASP A 222 2.21 21.97 1.53
CA ASP A 222 1.85 23.27 2.14
C ASP A 222 0.46 23.76 1.73
N LYS A 223 -0.10 23.25 0.65
CA LYS A 223 -1.48 23.55 0.18
C LYS A 223 -2.54 22.71 0.87
N ILE A 224 -2.14 21.69 1.63
CA ILE A 224 -3.05 20.75 2.30
C ILE A 224 -3.31 21.20 3.74
N GLN A 225 -4.56 21.32 4.10
CA GLN A 225 -4.94 21.58 5.49
C GLN A 225 -4.99 20.24 6.27
N HIS A 226 -3.87 19.88 6.85
CA HIS A 226 -3.72 18.62 7.59
C HIS A 226 -4.62 18.59 8.84
N ILE A 227 -5.14 17.41 9.16
CA ILE A 227 -5.90 17.17 10.38
C ILE A 227 -4.96 16.73 11.51
N SER A 228 -5.13 17.26 12.73
CA SER A 228 -4.35 16.79 13.88
C SER A 228 -4.70 15.36 14.27
N ARG A 229 -3.79 14.69 14.99
CA ARG A 229 -4.00 13.30 15.43
C ARG A 229 -5.23 13.16 16.32
N GLU A 230 -5.44 14.11 17.23
CA GLU A 230 -6.56 14.16 18.16
C GLU A 230 -7.88 14.36 17.41
N MET A 231 -7.93 15.37 16.53
CA MET A 231 -9.11 15.66 15.74
C MET A 231 -9.46 14.49 14.80
N LYS A 232 -8.46 13.84 14.21
CA LYS A 232 -8.67 12.64 13.40
C LYS A 232 -9.38 11.54 14.16
N GLN A 233 -8.95 11.25 15.41
CA GLN A 233 -9.58 10.20 16.22
C GLN A 233 -11.06 10.48 16.42
N ILE A 234 -11.40 11.73 16.78
CA ILE A 234 -12.78 12.17 16.96
C ILE A 234 -13.59 12.01 15.68
N VAL A 235 -13.10 12.55 14.57
CA VAL A 235 -13.80 12.52 13.27
C VAL A 235 -14.00 11.09 12.77
N VAL A 236 -12.98 10.22 12.90
CA VAL A 236 -13.07 8.81 12.48
C VAL A 236 -14.12 8.07 13.32
N GLU A 237 -14.17 8.31 14.62
CA GLU A 237 -15.15 7.69 15.52
C GLU A 237 -16.57 8.16 15.22
N GLU A 238 -16.78 9.46 15.01
CA GLU A 238 -18.05 10.02 14.58
C GLU A 238 -18.54 9.42 13.27
N LEU A 239 -17.69 9.37 12.24
CA LEU A 239 -18.04 8.79 10.93
C LEU A 239 -18.36 7.29 11.03
N LYS A 240 -17.58 6.51 11.79
CA LYS A 240 -17.88 5.09 12.02
C LYS A 240 -19.24 4.88 12.73
N ASN A 241 -19.56 5.77 13.68
CA ASN A 241 -20.84 5.71 14.39
C ASN A 241 -22.03 6.14 13.52
N GLU A 242 -21.83 7.09 12.60
CA GLU A 242 -22.86 7.55 11.67
C GLU A 242 -23.15 6.51 10.57
N TYR A 243 -22.11 5.82 10.07
CA TYR A 243 -22.20 4.87 8.95
C TYR A 243 -21.97 3.40 9.38
N LYS A 244 -22.70 2.95 10.43
CA LYS A 244 -22.55 1.61 11.05
C LYS A 244 -22.79 0.42 10.11
N GLU A 245 -23.46 0.63 8.99
CA GLU A 245 -23.72 -0.40 7.98
C GLU A 245 -22.51 -0.69 7.11
N LEU A 246 -21.48 0.18 7.15
CA LEU A 246 -20.25 0.00 6.41
C LEU A 246 -19.23 -0.81 7.22
N SER A 247 -18.49 -1.66 6.52
CA SER A 247 -17.37 -2.41 7.09
C SER A 247 -16.10 -1.54 7.09
N PHE A 248 -15.66 -1.09 8.26
CA PHE A 248 -14.43 -0.31 8.38
C PHE A 248 -13.22 -1.21 8.66
N VAL A 249 -12.10 -0.90 7.99
CA VAL A 249 -10.81 -1.53 8.32
C VAL A 249 -10.37 -1.06 9.69
N ASP A 250 -10.06 -1.99 10.59
CA ASP A 250 -9.44 -1.71 11.87
C ASP A 250 -7.94 -2.04 11.80
N ILE A 251 -7.12 -1.02 11.89
CA ILE A 251 -5.67 -1.19 12.08
C ILE A 251 -5.46 -1.23 13.59
N GLY A 252 -5.48 -2.41 14.17
CA GLY A 252 -5.40 -2.64 15.61
C GLY A 252 -4.32 -1.79 16.32
N LYS A 253 -4.54 -1.50 17.60
CA LYS A 253 -3.67 -0.65 18.43
C LYS A 253 -2.21 -1.13 18.52
N ASP A 254 -1.97 -2.41 18.25
CA ASP A 254 -0.67 -3.07 18.36
C ASP A 254 -0.08 -3.42 17.00
N TYR A 255 -0.32 -2.54 16.03
CA TYR A 255 0.23 -2.65 14.68
C TYR A 255 1.76 -2.57 14.71
N VAL A 256 2.41 -3.46 13.94
CA VAL A 256 3.84 -3.41 13.63
C VAL A 256 3.98 -3.06 12.16
N CYS A 257 4.58 -1.91 11.89
CA CYS A 257 4.77 -1.41 10.53
C CYS A 257 5.53 -2.43 9.67
N TYR A 258 5.10 -2.57 8.42
CA TYR A 258 5.80 -3.46 7.48
C TYR A 258 7.28 -3.09 7.32
N ALA A 259 7.64 -1.79 7.41
CA ALA A 259 9.02 -1.32 7.31
C ALA A 259 9.88 -1.75 8.51
N ALA A 260 9.27 -2.00 9.69
CA ALA A 260 9.98 -2.57 10.84
C ALA A 260 10.27 -4.07 10.66
N LYS A 261 9.50 -4.80 9.83
CA LYS A 261 9.61 -6.27 9.74
C LYS A 261 10.86 -6.69 8.95
N PRO A 262 11.71 -7.58 9.49
CA PRO A 262 12.91 -8.05 8.78
C PRO A 262 12.58 -8.66 7.41
N ASN A 263 11.56 -9.46 7.33
CA ASN A 263 11.14 -10.17 6.11
C ASN A 263 10.13 -9.37 5.26
N CYS A 264 10.32 -8.04 5.16
CA CYS A 264 9.59 -7.18 4.25
C CYS A 264 10.56 -6.28 3.47
N PHE A 265 10.53 -6.36 2.16
CA PHE A 265 11.34 -5.52 1.26
C PHE A 265 10.46 -4.78 0.27
N LEU A 266 10.94 -3.59 -0.09
CA LEU A 266 10.50 -2.83 -1.24
C LEU A 266 11.58 -2.96 -2.33
N ILE A 267 11.21 -3.30 -3.58
CA ILE A 267 12.11 -3.19 -4.75
C ILE A 267 11.57 -2.12 -5.68
N ARG A 268 12.37 -1.09 -5.90
CA ARG A 268 12.06 0.03 -6.82
C ARG A 268 12.33 -0.37 -8.27
N ALA A 269 11.83 0.45 -9.20
CA ALA A 269 11.94 0.19 -10.64
C ALA A 269 13.38 0.04 -11.15
N ASN A 270 14.37 0.58 -10.44
CA ASN A 270 15.80 0.45 -10.76
C ASN A 270 16.53 -0.70 -10.02
N GLY A 271 15.81 -1.52 -9.24
CA GLY A 271 16.36 -2.63 -8.47
C GLY A 271 16.93 -2.26 -7.10
N THR A 272 16.83 -0.99 -6.68
CA THR A 272 17.15 -0.57 -5.30
C THR A 272 16.20 -1.21 -4.32
N ILE A 273 16.72 -1.68 -3.19
CA ILE A 273 15.93 -2.28 -2.10
C ILE A 273 15.75 -1.27 -0.97
N GLY A 274 14.50 -1.07 -0.59
CA GLY A 274 14.09 -0.22 0.51
C GLY A 274 13.29 -0.96 1.56
N LYS A 275 12.92 -0.24 2.61
CA LYS A 275 12.04 -0.70 3.70
C LYS A 275 10.71 0.04 3.71
N CYS A 276 10.69 1.31 3.35
CA CYS A 276 9.54 2.21 3.48
C CYS A 276 9.11 2.75 2.11
N THR A 277 7.83 2.66 1.80
CA THR A 277 7.27 3.21 0.54
C THR A 277 7.14 4.73 0.55
N VAL A 278 7.32 5.39 1.71
CA VAL A 278 7.23 6.85 1.85
C VAL A 278 8.62 7.49 1.79
N ALA A 279 9.62 6.86 2.37
CA ALA A 279 10.98 7.42 2.47
C ALA A 279 11.82 7.16 1.22
N LEU A 280 11.25 7.31 0.02
CA LEU A 280 11.87 6.86 -1.24
C LEU A 280 13.20 7.55 -1.55
N ASP A 281 13.31 8.82 -1.23
CA ASP A 281 14.50 9.64 -1.51
C ASP A 281 15.46 9.73 -0.32
N SER A 282 15.16 9.04 0.76
CA SER A 282 16.03 9.02 1.94
C SER A 282 17.13 7.97 1.80
N GLU A 283 18.39 8.37 1.99
CA GLU A 283 19.55 7.49 1.94
C GLU A 283 19.46 6.31 2.91
N ILE A 284 18.85 6.49 4.09
CA ILE A 284 18.66 5.39 5.06
C ILE A 284 17.70 4.31 4.56
N ASN A 285 16.83 4.65 3.60
CA ASN A 285 15.91 3.70 2.99
C ASN A 285 16.55 2.87 1.87
N ASN A 286 17.71 3.27 1.36
CA ASN A 286 18.48 2.47 0.40
C ASN A 286 19.29 1.42 1.16
N VAL A 287 18.63 0.31 1.53
CA VAL A 287 19.22 -0.75 2.35
C VAL A 287 19.92 -1.83 1.52
N GLY A 288 19.87 -1.75 0.19
CA GLY A 288 20.56 -2.71 -0.66
C GLY A 288 20.16 -2.66 -2.12
N ARG A 289 20.60 -3.65 -2.87
CA ARG A 289 20.35 -3.77 -4.31
C ARG A 289 20.09 -5.21 -4.72
N LEU A 290 19.15 -5.41 -5.63
CA LEU A 290 18.92 -6.68 -6.30
C LEU A 290 19.97 -6.87 -7.42
N LEU A 291 20.68 -7.99 -7.39
CA LEU A 291 21.69 -8.36 -8.38
C LEU A 291 21.07 -9.17 -9.53
N GLN A 292 21.78 -9.26 -10.65
CA GLN A 292 21.27 -9.90 -11.87
C GLN A 292 20.99 -11.40 -11.72
N ASP A 293 21.68 -12.06 -10.79
CA ASP A 293 21.47 -13.48 -10.48
C ASP A 293 20.32 -13.72 -9.47
N GLY A 294 19.59 -12.69 -9.11
CA GLY A 294 18.52 -12.74 -8.10
C GLY A 294 19.01 -12.82 -6.65
N THR A 295 20.30 -12.57 -6.38
CA THR A 295 20.78 -12.35 -5.01
C THR A 295 20.63 -10.89 -4.60
N ILE A 296 20.78 -10.62 -3.30
CA ILE A 296 20.67 -9.29 -2.74
C ILE A 296 22.02 -8.89 -2.14
N GLU A 297 22.53 -7.75 -2.55
CA GLU A 297 23.60 -7.04 -1.86
C GLU A 297 22.98 -6.10 -0.83
N MET A 298 23.31 -6.30 0.46
CA MET A 298 22.66 -5.60 1.56
C MET A 298 23.64 -4.68 2.30
N ASP A 299 23.26 -3.42 2.48
CA ASP A 299 23.87 -2.52 3.46
C ASP A 299 23.35 -2.88 4.85
N LYS A 300 24.16 -3.65 5.59
CA LYS A 300 23.76 -4.21 6.91
C LYS A 300 23.48 -3.13 7.94
N GLU A 301 24.22 -2.03 7.93
CA GLU A 301 24.05 -0.95 8.91
C GLU A 301 22.72 -0.24 8.69
N LYS A 302 22.43 0.18 7.45
CA LYS A 302 21.16 0.77 7.09
C LYS A 302 20.01 -0.19 7.35
N TYR A 303 20.13 -1.45 6.95
CA TYR A 303 19.08 -2.45 7.15
C TYR A 303 18.75 -2.65 8.63
N LEU A 304 19.75 -2.83 9.48
CA LEU A 304 19.57 -3.05 10.92
C LEU A 304 18.99 -1.82 11.63
N SER A 305 19.19 -0.61 11.11
CA SER A 305 18.64 0.61 11.71
C SER A 305 17.11 0.64 11.75
N TRP A 306 16.43 -0.13 10.88
CA TRP A 306 14.97 -0.20 10.83
C TRP A 306 14.33 -1.08 11.91
N PHE A 307 15.14 -1.83 12.70
CA PHE A 307 14.64 -2.81 13.68
C PHE A 307 14.76 -2.36 15.13
N GLN A 308 15.16 -1.13 15.40
CA GLN A 308 15.42 -0.61 16.74
C GLN A 308 14.25 -0.78 17.73
N GLY A 309 13.01 -0.84 17.26
CA GLY A 309 11.85 -1.03 18.12
C GLY A 309 11.67 -2.44 18.69
N PHE A 310 12.39 -3.44 18.17
CA PHE A 310 12.27 -4.82 18.66
C PHE A 310 13.08 -5.08 19.94
N ASP A 311 14.14 -4.31 20.20
CA ASP A 311 15.04 -4.53 21.35
C ASP A 311 14.33 -4.31 22.70
N ASN A 312 13.43 -3.32 22.75
CA ASN A 312 12.71 -2.92 23.96
C ASN A 312 11.18 -2.90 23.78
N LEU A 313 10.66 -3.44 22.68
CA LEU A 313 9.25 -3.44 22.30
C LEU A 313 8.66 -2.02 22.25
N ASP A 314 9.45 -1.06 21.76
CA ASP A 314 9.04 0.33 21.62
C ASP A 314 7.96 0.46 20.55
N LYS A 315 6.73 0.62 21.02
CA LYS A 315 5.53 0.68 20.18
C LYS A 315 5.56 1.84 19.19
N GLU A 316 6.08 3.02 19.57
CA GLU A 316 6.15 4.17 18.68
C GLU A 316 7.11 3.90 17.50
N ILE A 317 8.23 3.25 17.78
CA ILE A 317 9.21 2.88 16.75
C ILE A 317 8.66 1.74 15.88
N LEU A 318 8.01 0.74 16.48
CA LEU A 318 7.41 -0.37 15.76
C LEU A 318 6.24 0.08 14.86
N ASP A 319 5.48 1.07 15.30
CA ASP A 319 4.37 1.67 14.53
C ASP A 319 4.88 2.47 13.32
N CYS A 320 5.99 3.21 13.46
CA CYS A 320 6.63 3.91 12.34
C CYS A 320 8.13 4.13 12.54
N PRO A 321 9.01 3.20 12.12
CA PRO A 321 10.46 3.35 12.26
C PRO A 321 11.01 4.57 11.49
N TYR A 322 10.37 4.99 10.41
CA TYR A 322 10.77 6.17 9.64
C TYR A 322 10.81 7.45 10.49
N TYR A 323 9.73 7.73 11.25
CA TYR A 323 9.72 8.90 12.13
C TYR A 323 10.75 8.82 13.26
N ALA A 324 11.00 7.62 13.79
CA ALA A 324 12.02 7.42 14.81
C ALA A 324 13.43 7.72 14.25
N LEU A 325 13.73 7.23 13.06
CA LEU A 325 15.00 7.50 12.37
C LEU A 325 15.16 9.00 12.06
N LYS A 326 14.10 9.65 11.57
CA LYS A 326 14.08 11.10 11.27
C LYS A 326 14.40 11.93 12.53
N ARG A 327 13.79 11.62 13.68
CA ARG A 327 14.07 12.29 14.95
C ARG A 327 15.51 12.15 15.42
N LYS A 328 16.18 11.04 15.10
CA LYS A 328 17.58 10.78 15.43
C LYS A 328 18.58 11.42 14.46
N GLY A 329 18.14 12.23 13.52
CA GLY A 329 19.01 12.91 12.55
C GLY A 329 19.76 11.97 11.59
N LYS A 330 19.20 10.79 11.33
CA LYS A 330 19.77 9.79 10.40
C LYS A 330 19.30 9.98 8.94
N PHE A 331 18.87 11.20 8.59
CA PHE A 331 18.41 11.59 7.25
C PHE A 331 19.18 12.76 6.71
#